data_b6b8b733d6426f07a9e5b394140303dd
#
_entry.id   b6b8b733d6426f07a9e5b394140303dd
#
_cell.length_a   1.000
_cell.length_b   1.000
_cell.length_c   1.000
_cell.angle_alpha   90.00
_cell.angle_beta   90.00
_cell.angle_gamma   90.00
#
_symmetry.space_group_name_H-M   'P 1'
#
loop_
_entity.id
_entity.type
_entity.pdbx_description
1 polymer ?
#
loop_
_entity_poly.entity_id
_entity_poly.type
_entity_poly.pdbx_seq_one_letter_code
_entity_poly.pdbx_strand_id
1 'polypeptide(L)'
;MLPRTLLSLALAATSLASPLARDNKVCKDPVVRKEWRELTTAEKAEYIRAAVCARNLPKEKYADIEAVTTRMDDLVFTHFSLNTQIHFVANFLPWHRWFVQLHEDLLKNECDYKGVQPYWDWSIDADKEDMEHSPLFNPKTGFGGNGKLTGSNVPGFGRCVVDGPFANTNLTLAMGWPDMNTHGNRLHCFTREFNSAAGTDENGETIIGDMQISAYNSQVMETIYGFDTYKDMSDMLEGLPHAQIHSVIFGDMGPATSPNEPLFFLHHANVDRAWAKWQGRNDTRLSDYSGFRIIDGNTVPAKITDPMPVMELAEKEPLVKDYMDTQAE
;
A
#
# COMPACT_ATOMS: atom_id res chain seq x y z
N MET A 1 -8.88 61.63 -36.43
CA MET A 1 -9.77 60.63 -35.82
C MET A 1 -8.94 59.41 -35.48
N LEU A 2 -8.55 59.25 -34.23
CA LEU A 2 -7.79 58.06 -33.73
C LEU A 2 -8.77 57.11 -33.04
N PRO A 3 -8.70 55.79 -33.28
CA PRO A 3 -9.56 54.85 -32.59
C PRO A 3 -9.05 54.60 -31.14
N ARG A 4 -9.97 54.65 -30.19
CA ARG A 4 -9.76 54.25 -28.78
C ARG A 4 -9.76 52.74 -28.71
N THR A 5 -8.64 52.13 -28.40
CA THR A 5 -8.51 50.73 -28.03
C THR A 5 -8.97 50.58 -26.57
N LEU A 6 -10.04 49.81 -26.33
CA LEU A 6 -10.49 49.37 -25.03
C LEU A 6 -9.63 48.18 -24.55
N LEU A 7 -8.84 48.39 -23.53
CA LEU A 7 -8.06 47.36 -22.85
C LEU A 7 -8.99 46.69 -21.82
N SER A 8 -9.41 45.44 -22.11
CA SER A 8 -10.19 44.63 -21.17
C SER A 8 -9.23 44.00 -20.16
N LEU A 9 -9.28 44.47 -18.90
CA LEU A 9 -8.62 43.78 -17.80
C LEU A 9 -9.44 42.53 -17.43
N ALA A 10 -8.89 41.34 -17.68
CA ALA A 10 -9.40 40.11 -17.14
C ALA A 10 -8.92 39.99 -15.67
N LEU A 11 -9.83 40.13 -14.72
CA LEU A 11 -9.57 39.75 -13.32
C LEU A 11 -9.47 38.23 -13.24
N ALA A 12 -8.27 37.72 -13.02
CA ALA A 12 -8.07 36.35 -12.59
C ALA A 12 -8.56 36.21 -11.12
N ALA A 13 -9.70 35.58 -10.92
CA ALA A 13 -10.17 35.21 -9.60
C ALA A 13 -9.31 34.05 -9.09
N THR A 14 -8.32 34.34 -8.25
CA THR A 14 -7.64 33.32 -7.44
C THR A 14 -8.62 32.84 -6.37
N SER A 15 -9.17 31.65 -6.55
CA SER A 15 -9.92 30.96 -5.51
C SER A 15 -8.94 30.55 -4.41
N LEU A 16 -8.85 31.35 -3.36
CA LEU A 16 -8.21 30.94 -2.13
C LEU A 16 -9.08 29.83 -1.53
N ALA A 17 -8.64 28.58 -1.64
CA ALA A 17 -9.21 27.48 -0.89
C ALA A 17 -8.99 27.82 0.60
N SER A 18 -10.07 28.10 1.32
CA SER A 18 -9.99 28.24 2.78
C SER A 18 -9.57 26.91 3.37
N PRO A 19 -8.61 26.89 4.34
CA PRO A 19 -8.29 25.68 5.07
C PRO A 19 -9.59 25.07 5.62
N LEU A 20 -9.76 23.76 5.49
CA LEU A 20 -10.82 23.06 6.20
C LEU A 20 -10.58 23.34 7.69
N ALA A 21 -11.50 24.06 8.33
CA ALA A 21 -11.48 24.15 9.78
C ALA A 21 -11.58 22.72 10.30
N ARG A 22 -10.65 22.29 11.17
CA ARG A 22 -10.80 21.03 11.92
C ARG A 22 -12.19 21.10 12.55
N ASP A 23 -13.09 20.23 12.09
CA ASP A 23 -14.36 20.04 12.76
C ASP A 23 -14.02 19.68 14.21
N ASN A 24 -14.69 20.25 15.20
CA ASN A 24 -14.35 20.13 16.62
C ASN A 24 -14.47 18.69 17.19
N LYS A 25 -14.56 17.69 16.34
CA LYS A 25 -14.57 16.26 16.67
C LYS A 25 -13.20 15.64 16.43
N VAL A 26 -12.21 16.08 17.20
CA VAL A 26 -10.93 15.38 17.29
C VAL A 26 -11.13 14.17 18.21
N CYS A 27 -10.71 12.99 17.74
CA CYS A 27 -10.71 11.76 18.54
C CYS A 27 -9.99 12.01 19.88
N LYS A 28 -10.68 11.74 21.01
CA LYS A 28 -10.15 12.03 22.34
C LYS A 28 -9.02 11.08 22.75
N ASP A 29 -9.09 9.85 22.27
CA ASP A 29 -8.13 8.79 22.57
C ASP A 29 -7.69 8.12 21.25
N PRO A 30 -6.86 8.79 20.44
CA PRO A 30 -6.43 8.25 19.16
C PRO A 30 -5.61 6.98 19.36
N VAL A 31 -5.94 5.95 18.62
CA VAL A 31 -5.19 4.69 18.62
C VAL A 31 -3.90 4.90 17.85
N VAL A 32 -2.76 4.53 18.45
CA VAL A 32 -1.43 4.71 17.85
C VAL A 32 -0.94 3.39 17.26
N ARG A 33 -0.70 3.36 15.96
CA ARG A 33 -0.03 2.26 15.28
C ARG A 33 1.43 2.21 15.69
N LYS A 34 1.94 1.02 16.01
CA LYS A 34 3.34 0.78 16.42
C LYS A 34 4.19 0.26 15.26
N GLU A 35 5.45 0.60 15.27
CA GLU A 35 6.45 -0.05 14.42
C GLU A 35 6.62 -1.52 14.84
N TRP A 36 6.83 -2.41 13.85
CA TRP A 36 6.93 -3.86 14.11
C TRP A 36 7.92 -4.23 15.21
N ARG A 37 9.04 -3.53 15.30
CA ARG A 37 10.09 -3.78 16.32
C ARG A 37 9.65 -3.40 17.73
N GLU A 38 8.71 -2.47 17.85
CA GLU A 38 8.16 -2.00 19.13
C GLU A 38 7.13 -2.96 19.73
N LEU A 39 6.61 -3.90 18.93
CA LEU A 39 5.69 -4.90 19.43
C LEU A 39 6.45 -5.94 20.27
N THR A 40 5.84 -6.33 21.37
CA THR A 40 6.27 -7.50 22.14
C THR A 40 6.10 -8.79 21.32
N THR A 41 6.78 -9.85 21.73
CA THR A 41 6.64 -11.17 21.10
C THR A 41 5.18 -11.66 21.07
N ALA A 42 4.42 -11.37 22.15
CA ALA A 42 3.02 -11.74 22.22
C ALA A 42 2.14 -10.96 21.24
N GLU A 43 2.35 -9.63 21.12
CA GLU A 43 1.63 -8.79 20.17
C GLU A 43 1.93 -9.21 18.70
N LYS A 44 3.20 -9.53 18.39
CA LYS A 44 3.59 -10.07 17.07
C LYS A 44 2.89 -11.39 16.78
N ALA A 45 2.90 -12.31 17.73
CA ALA A 45 2.24 -13.62 17.57
C ALA A 45 0.73 -13.47 17.38
N GLU A 46 0.09 -12.54 18.07
CA GLU A 46 -1.34 -12.27 17.92
C GLU A 46 -1.68 -11.69 16.56
N TYR A 47 -0.92 -10.71 16.09
CA TYR A 47 -1.10 -10.17 14.72
C TYR A 47 -0.94 -11.25 13.66
N ILE A 48 0.12 -12.04 13.73
CA ILE A 48 0.39 -13.15 12.79
C ILE A 48 -0.75 -14.16 12.82
N ARG A 49 -1.23 -14.56 14.02
CA ARG A 49 -2.37 -15.46 14.18
C ARG A 49 -3.61 -14.93 13.46
N ALA A 50 -3.92 -13.65 13.64
CA ALA A 50 -5.06 -13.01 13.00
C ALA A 50 -4.90 -12.92 11.48
N ALA A 51 -3.70 -12.58 10.98
CA ALA A 51 -3.41 -12.54 9.55
C ALA A 51 -3.51 -13.93 8.89
N VAL A 52 -3.06 -14.98 9.57
CA VAL A 52 -3.25 -16.38 9.12
C VAL A 52 -4.73 -16.76 9.16
N CYS A 53 -5.48 -16.35 10.19
CA CYS A 53 -6.92 -16.59 10.29
C CYS A 53 -7.65 -15.99 9.06
N ALA A 54 -7.43 -14.73 8.74
CA ALA A 54 -8.09 -14.06 7.61
C ALA A 54 -7.90 -14.79 6.25
N ARG A 55 -6.73 -15.43 6.07
CA ARG A 55 -6.42 -16.23 4.88
C ARG A 55 -7.15 -17.59 4.85
N ASN A 56 -7.66 -18.04 5.99
CA ASN A 56 -8.39 -19.30 6.10
C ASN A 56 -9.92 -19.10 6.18
N LEU A 57 -10.40 -17.88 6.30
CA LEU A 57 -11.84 -17.59 6.23
C LEU A 57 -12.33 -17.73 4.79
N PRO A 58 -13.53 -18.26 4.55
CA PRO A 58 -14.12 -18.31 3.23
C PRO A 58 -14.39 -16.91 2.70
N LYS A 59 -14.37 -16.72 1.39
CA LYS A 59 -14.77 -15.46 0.74
C LYS A 59 -16.17 -15.02 1.19
N GLU A 60 -16.39 -13.71 1.21
CA GLU A 60 -17.69 -13.10 1.47
C GLU A 60 -18.22 -12.38 0.23
N LYS A 61 -17.31 -11.82 -0.55
CA LYS A 61 -17.59 -11.06 -1.75
C LYS A 61 -17.31 -11.90 -3.00
N TYR A 62 -17.64 -11.36 -4.14
CA TYR A 62 -17.31 -11.95 -5.45
C TYR A 62 -17.74 -13.43 -5.59
N ALA A 63 -19.03 -13.71 -5.28
CA ALA A 63 -19.57 -15.07 -5.31
C ALA A 63 -19.30 -15.78 -6.64
N ASP A 64 -19.39 -15.04 -7.76
CA ASP A 64 -19.26 -15.56 -9.12
C ASP A 64 -17.80 -15.62 -9.62
N ILE A 65 -16.83 -15.19 -8.82
CA ILE A 65 -15.41 -15.26 -9.19
C ILE A 65 -14.79 -16.51 -8.57
N GLU A 66 -14.51 -17.51 -9.40
CA GLU A 66 -13.97 -18.80 -8.96
C GLU A 66 -12.61 -18.68 -8.29
N ALA A 67 -11.76 -17.77 -8.77
CA ALA A 67 -10.40 -17.55 -8.25
C ALA A 67 -10.39 -16.90 -6.86
N VAL A 68 -11.46 -16.23 -6.45
CA VAL A 68 -11.65 -15.68 -5.10
C VAL A 68 -12.16 -16.79 -4.20
N THR A 69 -11.39 -17.21 -3.22
CA THR A 69 -11.70 -18.35 -2.36
C THR A 69 -11.73 -17.99 -0.87
N THR A 70 -10.98 -16.97 -0.47
CA THR A 70 -10.83 -16.53 0.93
C THR A 70 -11.19 -15.07 1.11
N ARG A 71 -11.34 -14.65 2.40
CA ARG A 71 -11.53 -13.23 2.76
C ARG A 71 -10.36 -12.36 2.28
N MET A 72 -9.15 -12.90 2.28
CA MET A 72 -7.99 -12.17 1.75
C MET A 72 -8.06 -12.03 0.23
N ASP A 73 -8.59 -13.04 -0.47
CA ASP A 73 -8.78 -12.94 -1.92
C ASP A 73 -9.82 -11.88 -2.30
N ASP A 74 -10.81 -11.60 -1.45
CA ASP A 74 -11.74 -10.47 -1.65
C ASP A 74 -10.95 -9.14 -1.76
N LEU A 75 -9.95 -8.95 -0.88
CA LEU A 75 -9.11 -7.77 -0.89
C LEU A 75 -8.15 -7.76 -2.08
N VAL A 76 -7.48 -8.89 -2.35
CA VAL A 76 -6.53 -9.05 -3.47
C VAL A 76 -7.21 -8.76 -4.80
N PHE A 77 -8.39 -9.34 -5.04
CA PHE A 77 -9.14 -9.16 -6.28
C PHE A 77 -9.59 -7.70 -6.49
N THR A 78 -10.05 -7.04 -5.43
CA THR A 78 -10.43 -5.62 -5.49
C THR A 78 -9.23 -4.73 -5.84
N HIS A 79 -8.11 -4.89 -5.13
CA HIS A 79 -6.90 -4.11 -5.38
C HIS A 79 -6.39 -4.31 -6.82
N PHE A 80 -6.36 -5.55 -7.29
CA PHE A 80 -6.01 -5.87 -8.68
C PHE A 80 -6.96 -5.20 -9.68
N SER A 81 -8.26 -5.33 -9.47
CA SER A 81 -9.28 -4.83 -10.41
C SER A 81 -9.30 -3.31 -10.49
N LEU A 82 -8.99 -2.63 -9.40
CA LEU A 82 -8.94 -1.17 -9.31
C LEU A 82 -7.57 -0.57 -9.62
N ASN A 83 -6.56 -1.38 -9.94
CA ASN A 83 -5.16 -0.98 -9.99
C ASN A 83 -4.90 0.39 -10.66
N THR A 84 -5.46 0.62 -11.85
CA THR A 84 -5.27 1.89 -12.59
C THR A 84 -6.04 3.08 -12.02
N GLN A 85 -6.98 2.85 -11.10
CA GLN A 85 -7.77 3.89 -10.44
C GLN A 85 -7.23 4.28 -9.07
N ILE A 86 -6.28 3.50 -8.54
CA ILE A 86 -5.73 3.65 -7.19
C ILE A 86 -4.19 3.78 -7.16
N HIS A 87 -3.52 3.65 -8.32
CA HIS A 87 -2.08 3.84 -8.46
C HIS A 87 -1.77 4.91 -9.51
N PHE A 88 -0.72 5.71 -9.26
CA PHE A 88 -0.27 6.83 -10.08
C PHE A 88 -1.38 7.88 -10.33
N VAL A 89 -2.27 8.01 -9.38
CA VAL A 89 -3.40 8.94 -9.36
C VAL A 89 -3.56 9.56 -7.97
N ALA A 90 -4.32 10.64 -7.87
CA ALA A 90 -4.54 11.31 -6.59
C ALA A 90 -5.15 10.40 -5.51
N ASN A 91 -5.93 9.39 -5.89
CA ASN A 91 -6.56 8.44 -4.97
C ASN A 91 -5.57 7.52 -4.23
N PHE A 92 -4.29 7.45 -4.65
CA PHE A 92 -3.33 6.50 -4.09
C PHE A 92 -3.33 6.51 -2.55
N LEU A 93 -3.03 7.63 -1.93
CA LEU A 93 -2.88 7.69 -0.46
C LEU A 93 -4.20 7.52 0.29
N PRO A 94 -5.29 8.26 -0.01
CA PRO A 94 -6.53 8.10 0.75
C PRO A 94 -7.17 6.72 0.56
N TRP A 95 -7.06 6.13 -0.62
CA TRP A 95 -7.59 4.79 -0.86
C TRP A 95 -6.82 3.72 -0.07
N HIS A 96 -5.49 3.76 -0.07
CA HIS A 96 -4.69 2.79 0.69
C HIS A 96 -4.81 3.00 2.20
N ARG A 97 -5.03 4.22 2.69
CA ARG A 97 -5.39 4.47 4.11
C ARG A 97 -6.69 3.75 4.48
N TRP A 98 -7.73 3.91 3.66
CA TRP A 98 -8.99 3.18 3.81
C TRP A 98 -8.78 1.67 3.75
N PHE A 99 -8.01 1.19 2.80
CA PHE A 99 -7.79 -0.23 2.59
C PHE A 99 -7.02 -0.90 3.74
N VAL A 100 -6.06 -0.20 4.32
CA VAL A 100 -5.37 -0.63 5.56
C VAL A 100 -6.33 -0.69 6.74
N GLN A 101 -7.24 0.27 6.87
CA GLN A 101 -8.27 0.26 7.90
C GLN A 101 -9.24 -0.91 7.72
N LEU A 102 -9.67 -1.16 6.49
CA LEU A 102 -10.55 -2.29 6.16
C LEU A 102 -9.92 -3.64 6.54
N HIS A 103 -8.62 -3.81 6.28
CA HIS A 103 -7.89 -5.01 6.71
C HIS A 103 -7.82 -5.12 8.25
N GLU A 104 -7.54 -4.02 8.95
CA GLU A 104 -7.53 -3.99 10.42
C GLU A 104 -8.91 -4.39 10.97
N ASP A 105 -9.98 -3.87 10.39
CA ASP A 105 -11.36 -4.19 10.78
C ASP A 105 -11.70 -5.66 10.52
N LEU A 106 -11.27 -6.23 9.40
CA LEU A 106 -11.38 -7.66 9.12
C LEU A 106 -10.70 -8.50 10.20
N LEU A 107 -9.46 -8.17 10.57
CA LEU A 107 -8.74 -8.89 11.62
C LEU A 107 -9.43 -8.79 12.97
N LYS A 108 -9.98 -7.63 13.33
CA LYS A 108 -10.69 -7.40 14.59
C LYS A 108 -12.03 -8.12 14.65
N ASN A 109 -12.82 -8.00 13.61
CA ASN A 109 -14.21 -8.44 13.62
C ASN A 109 -14.36 -9.94 13.35
N GLU A 110 -13.49 -10.50 12.51
CA GLU A 110 -13.63 -11.90 12.06
C GLU A 110 -12.53 -12.83 12.62
N CYS A 111 -11.39 -12.27 13.05
CA CYS A 111 -10.26 -13.04 13.58
C CYS A 111 -9.90 -12.73 15.03
N ASP A 112 -10.78 -12.05 15.77
CA ASP A 112 -10.62 -11.75 17.21
C ASP A 112 -9.29 -11.03 17.55
N TYR A 113 -8.76 -10.22 16.63
CA TYR A 113 -7.56 -9.42 16.85
C TYR A 113 -7.85 -8.27 17.83
N LYS A 114 -7.03 -8.14 18.89
CA LYS A 114 -7.22 -7.11 19.91
C LYS A 114 -6.25 -5.94 19.77
N GLY A 115 -5.28 -6.07 18.88
CA GLY A 115 -4.28 -5.03 18.63
C GLY A 115 -4.71 -4.01 17.58
N VAL A 116 -3.72 -3.32 17.03
CA VAL A 116 -3.83 -2.31 15.97
C VAL A 116 -2.92 -2.72 14.83
N GLN A 117 -3.27 -2.35 13.60
CA GLN A 117 -2.43 -2.60 12.44
C GLN A 117 -1.02 -2.05 12.67
N PRO A 118 0.03 -2.89 12.75
CA PRO A 118 1.40 -2.42 12.87
C PRO A 118 1.91 -1.90 11.52
N TYR A 119 3.01 -1.13 11.55
CA TYR A 119 3.70 -0.71 10.34
C TYR A 119 5.15 -1.19 10.32
N TRP A 120 5.72 -1.23 9.14
CA TRP A 120 7.11 -1.53 8.88
C TRP A 120 7.85 -0.28 8.41
N ASP A 121 8.67 0.31 9.28
CA ASP A 121 9.54 1.42 8.90
C ASP A 121 10.80 0.86 8.21
N TRP A 122 10.69 0.63 6.92
CA TRP A 122 11.75 0.10 6.08
C TRP A 122 12.98 1.04 6.00
N SER A 123 12.84 2.31 6.33
CA SER A 123 13.98 3.22 6.38
C SER A 123 14.98 2.84 7.48
N ILE A 124 14.52 2.21 8.57
CA ILE A 124 15.39 1.71 9.63
C ILE A 124 16.31 0.59 9.13
N ASP A 125 15.81 -0.29 8.28
CA ASP A 125 16.62 -1.37 7.70
C ASP A 125 17.55 -0.83 6.62
N ALA A 126 17.08 0.10 5.80
CA ALA A 126 17.88 0.77 4.78
C ALA A 126 19.05 1.55 5.37
N ASP A 127 18.84 2.31 6.46
CA ASP A 127 19.89 3.08 7.13
C ASP A 127 20.96 2.18 7.79
N LYS A 128 20.60 0.92 8.10
CA LYS A 128 21.54 -0.09 8.61
C LYS A 128 22.23 -0.88 7.50
N GLU A 129 21.84 -0.65 6.25
CA GLU A 129 22.30 -1.43 5.09
C GLU A 129 22.07 -2.94 5.27
N ASP A 130 20.98 -3.33 5.95
CA ASP A 130 20.69 -4.71 6.31
C ASP A 130 19.21 -5.07 6.16
N MET A 131 18.65 -4.78 5.00
CA MET A 131 17.23 -5.02 4.69
C MET A 131 16.89 -6.51 4.72
N GLU A 132 17.76 -7.37 4.22
CA GLU A 132 17.54 -8.81 4.11
C GLU A 132 17.36 -9.50 5.47
N HIS A 133 18.00 -8.97 6.53
CA HIS A 133 17.88 -9.47 7.90
C HIS A 133 16.91 -8.67 8.78
N SER A 134 16.02 -7.91 8.17
CA SER A 134 14.95 -7.25 8.92
C SER A 134 14.21 -8.24 9.83
N PRO A 135 13.87 -7.87 11.07
CA PRO A 135 13.11 -8.74 11.98
C PRO A 135 11.77 -9.21 11.43
N LEU A 136 11.24 -8.56 10.39
CA LEU A 136 10.02 -8.99 9.72
C LEU A 136 10.21 -10.32 8.99
N PHE A 137 11.42 -10.62 8.53
CA PHE A 137 11.72 -11.88 7.83
C PHE A 137 12.11 -13.04 8.78
N ASN A 138 12.06 -12.81 10.10
CA ASN A 138 12.34 -13.88 11.06
C ASN A 138 11.25 -14.95 10.99
N PRO A 139 11.59 -16.26 10.80
CA PRO A 139 10.59 -17.30 10.63
C PRO A 139 9.82 -17.66 11.93
N LYS A 140 10.30 -17.23 13.10
CA LYS A 140 9.66 -17.53 14.39
C LYS A 140 8.81 -16.38 14.93
N THR A 141 9.22 -15.14 14.64
CA THR A 141 8.59 -13.94 15.21
C THR A 141 8.19 -12.92 14.15
N GLY A 142 8.25 -13.29 12.88
CA GLY A 142 7.91 -12.49 11.72
C GLY A 142 7.19 -13.32 10.67
N PHE A 143 7.39 -12.96 9.41
CA PHE A 143 6.60 -13.45 8.28
C PHE A 143 7.31 -14.50 7.40
N GLY A 144 8.43 -15.05 7.89
CA GLY A 144 9.28 -15.95 7.10
C GLY A 144 10.29 -15.20 6.23
N GLY A 145 11.32 -15.92 5.80
CA GLY A 145 12.45 -15.38 5.04
C GLY A 145 12.22 -15.30 3.53
N ASN A 146 13.32 -15.18 2.80
CA ASN A 146 13.34 -15.23 1.34
C ASN A 146 12.86 -16.59 0.82
N GLY A 147 12.29 -16.60 -0.37
CA GLY A 147 11.91 -17.85 -1.06
C GLY A 147 13.11 -18.71 -1.40
N LYS A 148 12.88 -20.02 -1.49
CA LYS A 148 13.90 -21.02 -1.87
C LYS A 148 13.48 -21.75 -3.13
N LEU A 149 14.47 -22.17 -3.91
CA LEU A 149 14.25 -23.06 -5.05
C LEU A 149 13.65 -24.37 -4.53
N THR A 150 12.40 -24.60 -4.86
CA THR A 150 11.70 -25.86 -4.65
C THR A 150 11.29 -26.40 -6.00
N GLY A 151 10.95 -27.69 -6.10
CA GLY A 151 10.45 -28.25 -7.36
C GLY A 151 9.13 -27.65 -7.87
N SER A 152 8.54 -26.74 -7.11
CA SER A 152 7.24 -26.09 -7.37
C SER A 152 7.35 -24.58 -7.62
N ASN A 153 8.50 -24.09 -8.06
CA ASN A 153 8.65 -22.67 -8.40
C ASN A 153 7.65 -22.25 -9.47
N VAL A 154 7.03 -21.11 -9.29
CA VAL A 154 6.15 -20.49 -10.29
C VAL A 154 7.03 -19.63 -11.20
N PRO A 155 7.23 -20.01 -12.48
CA PRO A 155 8.09 -19.24 -13.38
C PRO A 155 7.64 -17.77 -13.46
N GLY A 156 8.55 -16.84 -13.24
CA GLY A 156 8.28 -15.39 -13.32
C GLY A 156 7.61 -14.76 -12.09
N PHE A 157 7.38 -15.56 -11.01
CA PHE A 157 6.69 -15.07 -9.80
C PHE A 157 7.51 -15.24 -8.52
N GLY A 158 8.81 -15.54 -8.61
CA GLY A 158 9.66 -15.74 -7.45
C GLY A 158 9.68 -17.18 -6.95
N ARG A 159 10.19 -17.37 -5.74
CA ARG A 159 10.48 -18.67 -5.13
C ARG A 159 9.59 -18.91 -3.93
N CYS A 160 9.16 -20.17 -3.70
CA CYS A 160 8.31 -20.50 -2.56
C CYS A 160 8.96 -20.15 -1.22
N VAL A 161 8.24 -19.46 -0.36
CA VAL A 161 8.62 -19.28 1.05
C VAL A 161 8.38 -20.60 1.78
N VAL A 162 9.44 -21.15 2.39
CA VAL A 162 9.42 -22.48 3.01
C VAL A 162 9.54 -22.46 4.53
N ASP A 163 9.57 -21.29 5.13
CA ASP A 163 9.66 -21.10 6.57
C ASP A 163 8.69 -20.01 7.06
N GLY A 164 8.50 -19.97 8.38
CA GLY A 164 7.57 -19.01 8.98
C GLY A 164 6.10 -19.43 8.88
N PRO A 165 5.20 -18.54 9.38
CA PRO A 165 3.78 -18.87 9.53
C PRO A 165 2.99 -18.99 8.23
N PHE A 166 3.55 -18.50 7.11
CA PHE A 166 2.93 -18.52 5.78
C PHE A 166 3.54 -19.54 4.81
N ALA A 167 4.50 -20.36 5.27
CA ALA A 167 5.29 -21.27 4.44
C ALA A 167 4.48 -22.28 3.61
N ASN A 168 3.30 -22.66 4.07
CA ASN A 168 2.47 -23.65 3.36
C ASN A 168 1.18 -23.04 2.82
N THR A 169 1.16 -21.72 2.64
CA THR A 169 0.01 -21.02 2.07
C THR A 169 -0.04 -21.26 0.56
N ASN A 170 -1.19 -21.73 0.08
CA ASN A 170 -1.50 -21.78 -1.33
C ASN A 170 -2.37 -20.58 -1.71
N LEU A 171 -2.02 -19.94 -2.80
CA LEU A 171 -2.68 -18.74 -3.33
C LEU A 171 -3.33 -19.07 -4.67
N THR A 172 -4.44 -18.45 -4.97
CA THR A 172 -5.22 -18.67 -6.19
C THR A 172 -5.21 -17.49 -7.15
N LEU A 173 -4.85 -16.29 -6.67
CA LEU A 173 -4.81 -15.08 -7.49
C LEU A 173 -3.36 -14.72 -7.82
N ALA A 174 -3.01 -14.68 -9.10
CA ALA A 174 -1.71 -14.27 -9.58
C ALA A 174 -1.83 -13.47 -10.89
N MET A 175 -1.14 -12.33 -10.95
CA MET A 175 -1.11 -11.51 -12.16
C MET A 175 -0.40 -12.26 -13.32
N GLY A 176 -0.80 -11.97 -14.55
CA GLY A 176 -0.19 -12.57 -15.75
C GLY A 176 -0.78 -13.93 -16.15
N TRP A 177 -1.70 -14.48 -15.41
CA TRP A 177 -2.44 -15.67 -15.79
C TRP A 177 -3.59 -15.33 -16.73
N PRO A 178 -3.99 -16.25 -17.63
CA PRO A 178 -4.87 -15.91 -18.75
C PRO A 178 -6.26 -15.44 -18.33
N ASP A 179 -6.74 -15.86 -17.16
CA ASP A 179 -8.04 -15.47 -16.67
C ASP A 179 -8.06 -15.36 -15.15
N MET A 180 -8.32 -14.14 -14.64
CA MET A 180 -8.44 -13.85 -13.20
C MET A 180 -9.77 -14.32 -12.60
N ASN A 181 -10.72 -14.74 -13.41
CA ASN A 181 -12.02 -15.22 -12.92
C ASN A 181 -12.01 -16.72 -12.56
N THR A 182 -10.97 -17.45 -12.98
CA THR A 182 -10.83 -18.88 -12.69
C THR A 182 -9.62 -19.15 -11.81
N HIS A 183 -9.65 -20.18 -10.98
CA HIS A 183 -8.52 -20.52 -10.11
C HIS A 183 -7.73 -21.73 -10.62
N GLY A 184 -8.28 -22.62 -11.32
CA GLY A 184 -7.66 -23.79 -11.91
C GLY A 184 -6.15 -23.90 -11.76
N ASN A 185 -5.42 -23.54 -12.81
CA ASN A 185 -3.96 -23.58 -12.84
C ASN A 185 -3.23 -22.44 -12.12
N ARG A 186 -3.95 -21.58 -11.38
CA ARG A 186 -3.37 -20.44 -10.64
C ARG A 186 -2.86 -20.82 -9.26
N LEU A 187 -3.25 -21.98 -8.77
CA LEU A 187 -2.81 -22.44 -7.47
C LEU A 187 -1.28 -22.47 -7.40
N HIS A 188 -0.70 -21.68 -6.54
CA HIS A 188 0.74 -21.56 -6.35
C HIS A 188 1.08 -21.39 -4.88
N CYS A 189 2.32 -21.70 -4.51
CA CYS A 189 2.84 -21.41 -3.19
C CYS A 189 3.03 -19.90 -3.00
N PHE A 190 2.93 -19.41 -1.79
CA PHE A 190 3.34 -18.06 -1.45
C PHE A 190 4.83 -17.84 -1.78
N THR A 191 5.15 -16.75 -2.48
CA THR A 191 6.49 -16.53 -3.07
C THR A 191 7.13 -15.22 -2.65
N ARG A 192 8.46 -15.23 -2.52
CA ARG A 192 9.37 -14.06 -2.45
C ARG A 192 10.64 -14.35 -3.23
N GLU A 193 11.26 -13.28 -3.72
CA GLU A 193 12.60 -13.37 -4.31
C GLU A 193 13.32 -12.02 -4.11
N PHE A 194 14.02 -11.90 -3.00
CA PHE A 194 14.72 -10.67 -2.65
C PHE A 194 15.73 -10.27 -3.72
N ASN A 195 15.70 -9.02 -4.12
CA ASN A 195 16.72 -8.45 -5.01
C ASN A 195 17.99 -8.11 -4.22
N SER A 196 18.62 -9.16 -3.68
CA SER A 196 19.82 -9.06 -2.83
C SER A 196 21.11 -9.53 -3.52
N ALA A 197 21.03 -10.07 -4.73
CA ALA A 197 22.19 -10.54 -5.47
C ALA A 197 22.75 -9.45 -6.39
N ALA A 198 23.97 -9.00 -6.12
CA ALA A 198 24.74 -8.22 -7.09
C ALA A 198 25.14 -9.10 -8.29
N GLY A 199 25.12 -8.53 -9.47
CA GLY A 199 25.44 -9.25 -10.69
C GLY A 199 25.56 -8.35 -11.91
N THR A 200 25.58 -8.96 -13.08
CA THR A 200 25.45 -8.25 -14.36
C THR A 200 24.26 -8.84 -15.12
N ASP A 201 23.51 -7.98 -15.78
CA ASP A 201 22.42 -8.41 -16.67
C ASP A 201 22.99 -8.99 -18.00
N GLU A 202 22.11 -9.41 -18.88
CA GLU A 202 22.45 -9.93 -20.20
C GLU A 202 23.16 -8.92 -21.12
N ASN A 203 23.06 -7.62 -20.81
CA ASN A 203 23.72 -6.54 -21.54
C ASN A 203 25.08 -6.15 -20.92
N GLY A 204 25.46 -6.78 -19.79
CA GLY A 204 26.68 -6.48 -19.04
C GLY A 204 26.57 -5.28 -18.10
N GLU A 205 25.34 -4.78 -17.84
CA GLU A 205 25.10 -3.73 -16.87
C GLU A 205 25.07 -4.27 -15.44
N THR A 206 25.62 -3.51 -14.50
CA THR A 206 25.70 -3.92 -13.09
C THR A 206 24.30 -3.91 -12.46
N ILE A 207 23.85 -5.07 -11.97
CA ILE A 207 22.67 -5.19 -11.10
C ILE A 207 23.13 -4.89 -9.68
N ILE A 208 22.53 -3.87 -9.06
CA ILE A 208 22.80 -3.52 -7.67
C ILE A 208 22.00 -4.46 -6.77
N GLY A 209 22.71 -5.36 -6.08
CA GLY A 209 22.10 -6.39 -5.25
C GLY A 209 21.97 -6.04 -3.77
N ASP A 210 21.82 -4.78 -3.44
CA ASP A 210 21.68 -4.27 -2.07
C ASP A 210 20.21 -4.06 -1.62
N MET A 211 19.26 -4.68 -2.32
CA MET A 211 17.83 -4.43 -2.19
C MET A 211 17.47 -2.93 -2.38
N GLN A 212 18.29 -2.20 -3.11
CA GLN A 212 18.09 -0.78 -3.49
C GLN A 212 17.80 0.14 -2.30
N ILE A 213 18.47 -0.05 -1.18
CA ILE A 213 18.28 0.69 0.09
C ILE A 213 18.36 2.21 -0.08
N SER A 214 19.11 2.69 -1.06
CA SER A 214 19.22 4.12 -1.39
C SER A 214 17.90 4.76 -1.81
N ALA A 215 16.90 3.97 -2.19
CA ALA A 215 15.60 4.47 -2.68
C ALA A 215 14.58 4.74 -1.54
N TYR A 216 14.83 4.22 -0.32
CA TYR A 216 13.87 4.32 0.78
C TYR A 216 14.51 4.51 2.16
N ASN A 217 15.76 4.99 2.23
CA ASN A 217 16.42 5.36 3.47
C ASN A 217 15.84 6.64 4.10
N SER A 218 16.27 6.99 5.30
CA SER A 218 15.75 8.15 6.03
C SER A 218 15.99 9.48 5.30
N GLN A 219 17.10 9.61 4.53
CA GLN A 219 17.40 10.82 3.76
C GLN A 219 16.38 11.03 2.62
N VAL A 220 16.00 9.98 1.92
CA VAL A 220 14.93 10.03 0.90
C VAL A 220 13.61 10.42 1.53
N MET A 221 13.28 9.84 2.69
CA MET A 221 12.04 10.17 3.40
C MET A 221 12.00 11.62 3.84
N GLU A 222 13.11 12.18 4.34
CA GLU A 222 13.18 13.62 4.68
C GLU A 222 12.97 14.51 3.45
N THR A 223 13.50 14.12 2.29
CA THR A 223 13.25 14.83 1.03
C THR A 223 11.76 14.82 0.68
N ILE A 224 11.10 13.67 0.79
CA ILE A 224 9.66 13.52 0.53
C ILE A 224 8.83 14.38 1.48
N TYR A 225 9.15 14.42 2.77
CA TYR A 225 8.47 15.28 3.74
C TYR A 225 8.68 16.77 3.47
N GLY A 226 9.70 17.14 2.70
CA GLY A 226 10.00 18.51 2.30
C GLY A 226 9.17 19.05 1.14
N PHE A 227 8.46 18.22 0.37
CA PHE A 227 7.64 18.72 -0.73
C PHE A 227 6.50 19.61 -0.25
N ASP A 228 6.20 20.64 -1.03
CA ASP A 228 5.19 21.65 -0.67
C ASP A 228 3.76 21.21 -1.00
N THR A 229 3.56 20.38 -2.04
CA THR A 229 2.25 19.98 -2.53
C THR A 229 1.97 18.49 -2.31
N TYR A 230 0.69 18.15 -2.12
CA TYR A 230 0.22 16.75 -2.08
C TYR A 230 0.69 15.97 -3.30
N LYS A 231 0.52 16.56 -4.49
CA LYS A 231 0.85 15.87 -5.75
C LYS A 231 2.33 15.46 -5.79
N ASP A 232 3.24 16.40 -5.53
CA ASP A 232 4.67 16.14 -5.63
C ASP A 232 5.12 15.13 -4.57
N MET A 233 4.59 15.23 -3.35
CA MET A 233 4.85 14.30 -2.26
C MET A 233 4.32 12.90 -2.59
N SER A 234 3.07 12.80 -3.05
CA SER A 234 2.42 11.53 -3.38
C SER A 234 3.11 10.82 -4.54
N ASP A 235 3.40 11.54 -5.63
CA ASP A 235 4.08 10.98 -6.79
C ASP A 235 5.48 10.43 -6.43
N MET A 236 6.24 11.16 -5.60
CA MET A 236 7.57 10.71 -5.18
C MET A 236 7.49 9.54 -4.21
N LEU A 237 6.56 9.57 -3.24
CA LEU A 237 6.37 8.49 -2.27
C LEU A 237 5.93 7.20 -2.97
N GLU A 238 5.00 7.30 -3.91
CA GLU A 238 4.52 6.15 -4.67
C GLU A 238 5.58 5.61 -5.62
N GLY A 239 6.20 6.48 -6.44
CA GLY A 239 7.10 6.08 -7.51
C GLY A 239 8.49 5.64 -7.04
N LEU A 240 8.90 5.98 -5.80
CA LEU A 240 10.23 5.62 -5.31
C LEU A 240 10.16 4.69 -4.08
N PRO A 241 9.94 5.13 -2.83
CA PRO A 241 9.99 4.20 -1.69
C PRO A 241 8.96 3.06 -1.79
N HIS A 242 7.70 3.39 -2.09
CA HIS A 242 6.64 2.40 -2.19
C HIS A 242 6.92 1.39 -3.31
N ALA A 243 7.17 1.84 -4.54
CA ALA A 243 7.43 0.96 -5.67
C ALA A 243 8.68 0.09 -5.46
N GLN A 244 9.73 0.64 -4.83
CA GLN A 244 10.94 -0.12 -4.57
C GLN A 244 10.73 -1.25 -3.55
N ILE A 245 9.96 -1.04 -2.50
CA ILE A 245 9.64 -2.13 -1.56
C ILE A 245 8.91 -3.27 -2.27
N HIS A 246 7.94 -2.99 -3.14
CA HIS A 246 7.31 -4.01 -3.97
C HIS A 246 8.32 -4.74 -4.86
N SER A 247 9.22 -4.01 -5.49
CA SER A 247 10.22 -4.53 -6.42
C SER A 247 11.29 -5.37 -5.74
N VAL A 248 11.79 -4.96 -4.56
CA VAL A 248 12.92 -5.65 -3.90
C VAL A 248 12.50 -6.88 -3.11
N ILE A 249 11.25 -6.94 -2.65
CA ILE A 249 10.66 -8.15 -2.06
C ILE A 249 10.25 -9.13 -3.15
N PHE A 250 9.71 -8.59 -4.26
CA PHE A 250 9.24 -9.34 -5.43
C PHE A 250 8.29 -10.52 -5.07
N GLY A 251 8.23 -11.54 -5.94
CA GLY A 251 7.27 -12.63 -5.74
C GLY A 251 5.83 -12.09 -5.67
N ASP A 252 5.05 -12.53 -4.70
CA ASP A 252 3.68 -12.07 -4.51
C ASP A 252 3.57 -10.60 -4.07
N MET A 253 4.67 -9.96 -3.63
CA MET A 253 4.68 -8.52 -3.33
C MET A 253 4.74 -7.64 -4.60
N GLY A 254 5.27 -8.15 -5.71
CA GLY A 254 5.56 -7.36 -6.92
C GLY A 254 4.33 -6.90 -7.71
N PRO A 255 3.41 -7.79 -8.10
CA PRO A 255 2.31 -7.47 -9.02
C PRO A 255 1.13 -6.75 -8.33
N ALA A 256 0.12 -6.35 -9.11
CA ALA A 256 -1.10 -5.73 -8.58
C ALA A 256 -1.93 -6.66 -7.66
N THR A 257 -1.58 -7.94 -7.60
CA THR A 257 -2.09 -8.91 -6.61
C THR A 257 -1.29 -8.89 -5.29
N SER A 258 -0.51 -7.86 -5.05
CA SER A 258 0.41 -7.73 -3.91
C SER A 258 -0.21 -7.84 -2.51
N PRO A 259 -1.52 -7.64 -2.24
CA PRO A 259 -2.08 -8.00 -0.94
C PRO A 259 -2.04 -9.50 -0.62
N ASN A 260 -1.63 -10.34 -1.56
CA ASN A 260 -1.20 -11.72 -1.30
C ASN A 260 -0.02 -11.80 -0.32
N GLU A 261 0.90 -10.86 -0.37
CA GLU A 261 2.03 -10.78 0.57
C GLU A 261 1.56 -10.24 1.93
N PRO A 262 1.77 -10.98 3.03
CA PRO A 262 1.36 -10.51 4.36
C PRO A 262 1.98 -9.18 4.79
N LEU A 263 3.14 -8.82 4.25
CA LEU A 263 3.81 -7.54 4.53
C LEU A 263 3.14 -6.34 3.87
N PHE A 264 2.28 -6.56 2.87
CA PHE A 264 1.59 -5.49 2.15
C PHE A 264 0.94 -4.46 3.09
N PHE A 265 0.18 -4.93 4.08
CA PHE A 265 -0.54 -4.03 4.98
C PHE A 265 0.39 -3.32 5.99
N LEU A 266 1.52 -3.92 6.38
CA LEU A 266 2.53 -3.24 7.20
C LEU A 266 3.28 -2.19 6.38
N HIS A 267 3.57 -2.49 5.12
CA HIS A 267 4.17 -1.57 4.17
C HIS A 267 3.25 -0.37 3.91
N HIS A 268 1.99 -0.59 3.56
CA HIS A 268 1.03 0.48 3.32
C HIS A 268 0.67 1.27 4.58
N ALA A 269 0.70 0.66 5.76
CA ALA A 269 0.61 1.39 7.03
C ALA A 269 1.79 2.36 7.24
N ASN A 270 3.00 2.04 6.73
CA ASN A 270 4.12 2.98 6.73
C ASN A 270 4.00 4.05 5.63
N VAL A 271 3.47 3.72 4.47
CA VAL A 271 3.12 4.71 3.43
C VAL A 271 2.10 5.72 3.98
N ASP A 272 1.07 5.24 4.66
CA ASP A 272 0.08 6.08 5.36
C ASP A 272 0.72 6.96 6.45
N ARG A 273 1.61 6.38 7.27
CA ARG A 273 2.39 7.13 8.25
C ARG A 273 3.26 8.21 7.59
N ALA A 274 3.87 7.93 6.45
CA ALA A 274 4.66 8.92 5.72
C ALA A 274 3.79 10.10 5.29
N TRP A 275 2.59 9.86 4.77
CA TRP A 275 1.63 10.91 4.47
C TRP A 275 1.22 11.70 5.71
N ALA A 276 0.88 11.03 6.81
CA ALA A 276 0.53 11.70 8.07
C ALA A 276 1.69 12.57 8.61
N LYS A 277 2.96 12.13 8.51
CA LYS A 277 4.13 12.94 8.86
C LYS A 277 4.28 14.18 7.97
N TRP A 278 4.04 14.05 6.67
CA TRP A 278 4.04 15.17 5.75
C TRP A 278 2.92 16.17 6.11
N GLN A 279 1.71 15.69 6.38
CA GLN A 279 0.59 16.52 6.82
C GLN A 279 0.89 17.26 8.14
N GLY A 280 1.54 16.57 9.09
CA GLY A 280 1.88 17.15 10.40
C GLY A 280 2.91 18.27 10.37
N ARG A 281 3.59 18.53 9.25
CA ARG A 281 4.54 19.65 9.12
C ARG A 281 3.88 21.00 8.83
N ASN A 282 2.62 21.00 8.36
CA ASN A 282 1.89 22.24 8.07
C ASN A 282 0.38 21.95 8.04
N ASP A 283 -0.39 22.63 8.85
CA ASP A 283 -1.85 22.43 8.97
C ASP A 283 -2.61 22.62 7.65
N THR A 284 -2.10 23.44 6.72
CA THR A 284 -2.72 23.60 5.39
C THR A 284 -2.68 22.32 4.56
N ARG A 285 -1.76 21.40 4.86
CA ARG A 285 -1.59 20.11 4.17
C ARG A 285 -2.71 19.10 4.47
N LEU A 286 -3.48 19.31 5.54
CA LEU A 286 -4.66 18.49 5.84
C LEU A 286 -5.77 18.65 4.80
N SER A 287 -5.78 19.76 4.07
CA SER A 287 -6.74 20.03 2.99
C SER A 287 -6.11 20.04 1.60
N ASP A 288 -4.79 19.86 1.52
CA ASP A 288 -4.10 19.78 0.23
C ASP A 288 -4.33 18.40 -0.40
N TYR A 289 -5.10 18.39 -1.49
CA TYR A 289 -5.40 17.24 -2.32
C TYR A 289 -5.50 17.69 -3.77
N SER A 290 -4.57 17.24 -4.59
CA SER A 290 -4.42 17.67 -5.96
C SER A 290 -3.92 16.53 -6.86
N GLY A 291 -4.05 16.71 -8.16
CA GLY A 291 -3.70 15.71 -9.16
C GLY A 291 -4.88 15.34 -10.05
N PHE A 292 -4.92 14.09 -10.47
CA PHE A 292 -5.99 13.58 -11.33
C PHE A 292 -6.45 12.20 -10.87
N ARG A 293 -7.61 11.80 -11.37
CA ARG A 293 -8.15 10.44 -11.27
C ARG A 293 -8.60 9.94 -12.65
N ILE A 294 -8.82 8.66 -12.77
CA ILE A 294 -9.29 8.02 -14.01
C ILE A 294 -10.75 7.61 -13.82
N ILE A 295 -11.61 8.07 -14.73
CA ILE A 295 -13.02 7.69 -14.82
C ILE A 295 -13.31 7.25 -16.25
N ASP A 296 -13.77 6.02 -16.42
CA ASP A 296 -14.09 5.44 -17.74
C ASP A 296 -12.93 5.61 -18.75
N GLY A 297 -11.69 5.43 -18.26
CA GLY A 297 -10.47 5.59 -19.06
C GLY A 297 -10.04 7.04 -19.34
N ASN A 298 -10.77 8.03 -18.82
CA ASN A 298 -10.45 9.44 -19.00
C ASN A 298 -9.81 10.04 -17.76
N THR A 299 -8.78 10.85 -17.97
CA THR A 299 -8.13 11.65 -16.92
C THR A 299 -8.98 12.87 -16.60
N VAL A 300 -9.37 13.01 -15.32
CA VAL A 300 -10.13 14.16 -14.81
C VAL A 300 -9.45 14.76 -13.58
N PRO A 301 -9.55 16.08 -13.33
CA PRO A 301 -9.01 16.67 -12.10
C PRO A 301 -9.62 16.04 -10.86
N ALA A 302 -8.78 15.69 -9.89
CA ALA A 302 -9.22 15.12 -8.61
C ALA A 302 -9.72 16.22 -7.67
N LYS A 303 -10.70 15.86 -6.82
CA LYS A 303 -11.30 16.73 -5.82
C LYS A 303 -11.40 16.00 -4.49
N ILE A 304 -11.22 16.71 -3.41
CA ILE A 304 -11.36 16.17 -2.04
C ILE A 304 -12.77 15.59 -1.75
N THR A 305 -13.77 15.98 -2.53
CA THR A 305 -15.15 15.48 -2.43
C THR A 305 -15.42 14.27 -3.32
N ASP A 306 -14.42 13.78 -4.03
CA ASP A 306 -14.59 12.64 -4.91
C ASP A 306 -14.83 11.34 -4.12
N PRO A 307 -15.69 10.45 -4.62
CA PRO A 307 -15.81 9.12 -4.09
C PRO A 307 -14.58 8.28 -4.47
N MET A 308 -14.18 7.37 -3.58
CA MET A 308 -13.14 6.38 -3.83
C MET A 308 -13.78 5.06 -4.28
N PRO A 309 -13.28 4.42 -5.35
CA PRO A 309 -13.85 3.16 -5.84
C PRO A 309 -13.60 2.04 -4.84
N VAL A 310 -14.61 1.22 -4.54
CA VAL A 310 -14.52 0.15 -3.53
C VAL A 310 -15.04 -1.20 -4.02
N MET A 311 -15.66 -1.24 -5.19
CA MET A 311 -16.33 -2.44 -5.72
C MET A 311 -17.28 -3.05 -4.66
N GLU A 312 -17.15 -4.37 -4.42
CA GLU A 312 -18.00 -5.08 -3.45
C GLU A 312 -17.53 -4.99 -1.99
N LEU A 313 -16.35 -4.38 -1.71
CA LEU A 313 -15.80 -4.33 -0.34
C LEU A 313 -16.59 -3.42 0.61
N ALA A 314 -17.35 -2.47 0.08
CA ALA A 314 -18.24 -1.64 0.87
C ALA A 314 -19.55 -1.34 0.10
N GLU A 315 -20.65 -1.16 0.84
CA GLU A 315 -21.96 -0.80 0.25
C GLU A 315 -21.98 0.61 -0.32
N LYS A 316 -21.14 1.48 0.20
CA LYS A 316 -21.05 2.89 -0.20
C LYS A 316 -19.60 3.30 -0.38
N GLU A 317 -19.34 3.99 -1.49
CA GLU A 317 -18.03 4.59 -1.74
C GLU A 317 -17.74 5.67 -0.70
N PRO A 318 -16.64 5.55 0.06
CA PRO A 318 -16.20 6.61 0.97
C PRO A 318 -15.68 7.81 0.17
N LEU A 319 -15.76 9.00 0.76
CA LEU A 319 -15.22 10.20 0.12
C LEU A 319 -13.76 10.42 0.55
N VAL A 320 -12.94 10.95 -0.36
CA VAL A 320 -11.55 11.30 -0.08
C VAL A 320 -11.43 12.14 1.20
N LYS A 321 -12.30 13.15 1.38
CA LYS A 321 -12.29 14.05 2.55
C LYS A 321 -12.40 13.32 3.90
N ASP A 322 -13.06 12.17 3.91
CA ASP A 322 -13.30 11.38 5.14
C ASP A 322 -12.00 10.66 5.59
N TYR A 323 -10.99 10.65 4.74
CA TYR A 323 -9.69 10.01 4.98
C TYR A 323 -8.50 10.99 4.94
N MET A 324 -8.76 12.31 4.93
CA MET A 324 -7.68 13.31 4.92
C MET A 324 -7.03 13.49 6.29
N ASP A 325 -7.79 13.46 7.37
CA ASP A 325 -7.28 13.65 8.74
C ASP A 325 -7.35 12.34 9.53
N THR A 326 -6.18 11.85 9.98
CA THR A 326 -6.08 10.64 10.82
C THR A 326 -6.58 10.84 12.26
N GLN A 327 -6.90 12.07 12.67
CA GLN A 327 -7.39 12.42 13.99
C GLN A 327 -8.88 12.80 14.00
N ALA A 328 -9.56 12.78 12.84
CA ALA A 328 -10.99 12.97 12.75
C ALA A 328 -11.75 11.72 13.23
N GLU A 329 -12.92 11.94 13.92
CA GLU A 329 -13.87 10.87 14.26
C GLU A 329 -14.74 10.49 13.06
#